data_e1ad16548c1034e2783d9c56da7aec84
#
_entry.id   e1ad16548c1034e2783d9c56da7aec84
#
_cell.length_a   1.000
_cell.length_b   1.000
_cell.length_c   1.000
_cell.angle_alpha   90.00
_cell.angle_beta   90.00
_cell.angle_gamma   90.00
#
_symmetry.space_group_name_H-M   'P 1'
#
loop_
_entity.id
_entity.type
_entity.pdbx_description
1 polymer ?
#
loop_
_entity_poly.entity_id
_entity_poly.type
_entity_poly.pdbx_seq_one_letter_code
_entity_poly.pdbx_strand_id
1 'polypeptide(L)'
;MNIEYQKFSDERRKKYCISTTIIRENDTKHVVKEAIFTEGMEHLNNMLRYSKELEKTYPNVKICPVEKKEDRLYFEFVDGKLLSDVYDEAVKKNDKAKFIELLKMHKNLVLGKEDNSIKFTESEQSRFWLGDLSSYEGKPALACSNFDAIAGNIIIQNNIPVFIDYEWVFEFPVPTDIVVYHCILDAYLHNASFEKLIPISEAMDILGIICDMDKMENAYKNFFKNVIEDDDGSSFALMKNLCLKKISYVDKNERKNIKELQDEIIVLKQQISELKEQQDKVSTEQAAV
;
A
#
# COMPACT_ATOMS: atom_id res chain seq x y z
N MET A 1 1.18 14.55 -25.57
CA MET A 1 1.21 13.86 -24.25
C MET A 1 0.60 14.78 -23.21
N ASN A 2 -0.41 14.33 -22.47
CA ASN A 2 -1.03 15.07 -21.38
C ASN A 2 -0.91 14.24 -20.10
N ILE A 3 -0.48 14.87 -18.99
CA ILE A 3 -0.38 14.22 -17.68
C ILE A 3 -1.72 14.42 -16.97
N GLU A 4 -2.37 13.30 -16.61
CA GLU A 4 -3.64 13.31 -15.86
C GLU A 4 -3.43 13.16 -14.35
N TYR A 5 -2.39 12.42 -13.94
CA TYR A 5 -2.07 12.15 -12.54
C TYR A 5 -0.57 11.95 -12.39
N GLN A 6 -0.02 12.34 -11.24
CA GLN A 6 1.36 12.01 -10.85
C GLN A 6 1.48 11.84 -9.35
N LYS A 7 2.18 10.78 -8.94
CA LYS A 7 2.52 10.46 -7.55
C LYS A 7 4.00 10.17 -7.42
N PHE A 8 4.59 10.53 -6.30
CA PHE A 8 5.97 10.22 -5.94
C PHE A 8 5.96 9.38 -4.66
N SER A 9 6.61 8.23 -4.68
CA SER A 9 6.85 7.40 -3.48
C SER A 9 8.17 7.83 -2.84
N ASP A 10 8.18 9.06 -2.34
CA ASP A 10 9.37 9.75 -1.86
C ASP A 10 9.61 9.61 -0.34
N GLU A 11 8.74 8.88 0.36
CA GLU A 11 8.89 8.48 1.76
C GLU A 11 9.68 7.18 1.94
N ARG A 12 10.10 6.55 0.85
CA ARG A 12 10.85 5.28 0.83
C ARG A 12 12.35 5.51 0.82
N ARG A 13 13.15 4.47 1.05
CA ARG A 13 14.58 4.49 0.75
C ARG A 13 14.82 4.89 -0.70
N LYS A 14 15.91 5.60 -1.00
CA LYS A 14 16.23 6.05 -2.38
C LYS A 14 16.12 4.95 -3.42
N LYS A 15 16.59 3.73 -3.07
CA LYS A 15 16.53 2.56 -3.96
C LYS A 15 15.11 2.04 -4.26
N TYR A 16 14.08 2.56 -3.58
CA TYR A 16 12.68 2.22 -3.79
C TYR A 16 11.81 3.44 -4.16
N CYS A 17 12.44 4.61 -4.30
CA CYS A 17 11.73 5.81 -4.69
C CYS A 17 11.43 5.81 -6.19
N ILE A 18 10.15 5.77 -6.52
CA ILE A 18 9.64 5.84 -7.90
C ILE A 18 8.61 6.94 -8.05
N SER A 19 8.49 7.46 -9.25
CA SER A 19 7.33 8.24 -9.68
C SER A 19 6.37 7.35 -10.47
N THR A 20 5.07 7.58 -10.29
CA THR A 20 4.01 6.95 -11.06
C THR A 20 3.19 8.06 -11.71
N THR A 21 3.11 8.05 -13.04
CA THR A 21 2.45 9.09 -13.84
C THR A 21 1.42 8.44 -14.76
N ILE A 22 0.17 8.93 -14.75
CA ILE A 22 -0.82 8.56 -15.75
C ILE A 22 -0.75 9.59 -16.88
N ILE A 23 -0.42 9.10 -18.06
CA ILE A 23 -0.33 9.92 -19.27
C ILE A 23 -1.42 9.51 -20.28
N ARG A 24 -1.85 10.50 -21.08
CA ARG A 24 -2.70 10.26 -22.24
C ARG A 24 -1.94 10.64 -23.51
N GLU A 25 -1.85 9.69 -24.42
CA GLU A 25 -1.29 9.86 -25.78
C GLU A 25 -2.28 9.33 -26.81
N ASN A 26 -2.71 10.18 -27.76
CA ASN A 26 -3.62 9.79 -28.84
C ASN A 26 -4.83 8.96 -28.36
N ASP A 27 -5.52 9.44 -27.32
CA ASP A 27 -6.68 8.80 -26.67
C ASP A 27 -6.38 7.50 -25.91
N THR A 28 -5.14 7.03 -25.88
CA THR A 28 -4.71 5.88 -25.06
C THR A 28 -4.09 6.37 -23.76
N LYS A 29 -4.48 5.74 -22.66
CA LYS A 29 -3.87 5.99 -21.36
C LYS A 29 -2.79 4.95 -21.07
N HIS A 30 -1.72 5.41 -20.41
CA HIS A 30 -0.65 4.57 -19.89
C HIS A 30 -0.30 5.00 -18.47
N VAL A 31 0.14 4.04 -17.67
CA VAL A 31 0.78 4.32 -16.39
C VAL A 31 2.28 4.18 -16.58
N VAL A 32 3.01 5.26 -16.35
CA VAL A 32 4.47 5.31 -16.51
C VAL A 32 5.12 5.35 -15.15
N LYS A 33 6.07 4.44 -14.90
CA LYS A 33 6.90 4.43 -13.70
C LYS A 33 8.36 4.74 -14.03
N GLU A 34 8.98 5.58 -13.21
CA GLU A 34 10.38 5.99 -13.31
C GLU A 34 11.04 5.92 -11.94
N ALA A 35 12.31 5.51 -11.90
CA ALA A 35 13.12 5.65 -10.70
C ALA A 35 13.43 7.15 -10.47
N ILE A 36 13.20 7.63 -9.24
CA ILE A 36 13.51 9.03 -8.88
C ILE A 36 15.02 9.21 -8.72
N PHE A 37 15.70 8.17 -8.26
CA PHE A 37 17.14 8.13 -8.06
C PHE A 37 17.73 6.96 -8.85
N THR A 38 19.02 7.07 -9.23
CA THR A 38 19.72 6.01 -9.96
C THR A 38 19.71 4.67 -9.21
N GLU A 39 19.75 4.72 -7.88
CA GLU A 39 19.68 3.55 -6.99
C GLU A 39 18.35 2.79 -7.12
N GLY A 40 17.28 3.45 -7.58
CA GLY A 40 15.96 2.85 -7.80
C GLY A 40 15.82 2.06 -9.10
N MET A 41 16.82 2.09 -9.99
CA MET A 41 16.73 1.42 -11.31
C MET A 41 16.61 -0.09 -11.20
N GLU A 42 17.24 -0.72 -10.22
CA GLU A 42 17.13 -2.16 -9.99
C GLU A 42 15.69 -2.51 -9.57
N HIS A 43 15.13 -1.76 -8.61
CA HIS A 43 13.75 -1.94 -8.16
C HIS A 43 12.75 -1.79 -9.32
N LEU A 44 12.93 -0.77 -10.15
CA LEU A 44 12.11 -0.56 -11.34
C LEU A 44 12.22 -1.75 -12.32
N ASN A 45 13.45 -2.22 -12.62
CA ASN A 45 13.66 -3.35 -13.53
C ASN A 45 13.10 -4.67 -12.99
N ASN A 46 13.05 -4.85 -11.66
CA ASN A 46 12.46 -6.02 -11.04
C ASN A 46 10.96 -6.16 -11.38
N MET A 47 10.21 -5.07 -11.50
CA MET A 47 8.79 -5.11 -11.88
C MET A 47 8.60 -5.77 -13.26
N LEU A 48 9.51 -5.53 -14.21
CA LEU A 48 9.45 -6.18 -15.53
C LEU A 48 9.68 -7.71 -15.44
N ARG A 49 10.53 -8.15 -14.51
CA ARG A 49 10.76 -9.57 -14.24
C ARG A 49 9.58 -10.18 -13.50
N TYR A 50 9.05 -9.47 -12.51
CA TYR A 50 7.90 -9.89 -11.71
C TYR A 50 6.65 -10.13 -12.56
N SER A 51 6.39 -9.31 -13.59
CA SER A 51 5.24 -9.54 -14.46
C SER A 51 5.21 -10.96 -15.03
N LYS A 52 6.35 -11.44 -15.51
CA LYS A 52 6.50 -12.78 -16.09
C LYS A 52 6.39 -13.91 -15.06
N GLU A 53 6.87 -13.66 -13.85
CA GLU A 53 6.78 -14.66 -12.78
C GLU A 53 5.36 -14.75 -12.22
N LEU A 54 4.70 -13.61 -12.09
CA LEU A 54 3.30 -13.58 -11.65
C LEU A 54 2.35 -14.25 -12.65
N GLU A 55 2.57 -14.08 -13.96
CA GLU A 55 1.78 -14.79 -14.99
C GLU A 55 1.82 -16.31 -14.83
N LYS A 56 2.97 -16.87 -14.41
CA LYS A 56 3.12 -18.31 -14.16
C LYS A 56 2.48 -18.74 -12.84
N THR A 57 2.59 -17.88 -11.82
CA THR A 57 2.16 -18.18 -10.46
C THR A 57 0.66 -17.99 -10.29
N TYR A 58 0.06 -17.05 -11.02
CA TYR A 58 -1.34 -16.63 -10.87
C TYR A 58 -2.15 -16.81 -12.17
N PRO A 59 -2.36 -18.04 -12.67
CA PRO A 59 -2.98 -18.28 -13.98
C PRO A 59 -4.43 -17.83 -14.07
N ASN A 60 -5.11 -17.63 -12.92
CA ASN A 60 -6.50 -17.18 -12.84
C ASN A 60 -6.63 -15.65 -12.66
N VAL A 61 -5.52 -14.92 -12.73
CA VAL A 61 -5.48 -13.46 -12.61
C VAL A 61 -4.75 -12.91 -13.82
N LYS A 62 -5.29 -11.89 -14.45
CA LYS A 62 -4.55 -11.16 -15.48
C LYS A 62 -3.48 -10.29 -14.80
N ILE A 63 -2.26 -10.35 -15.29
CA ILE A 63 -1.19 -9.44 -14.86
C ILE A 63 -1.19 -8.25 -15.82
N CYS A 64 -1.20 -7.03 -15.27
CA CYS A 64 -1.15 -5.82 -16.08
C CYS A 64 0.10 -5.83 -16.96
N PRO A 65 -0.02 -5.77 -18.29
CA PRO A 65 1.13 -5.78 -19.18
C PRO A 65 2.05 -4.58 -18.95
N VAL A 66 3.35 -4.82 -19.07
CA VAL A 66 4.39 -3.81 -18.90
C VAL A 66 5.43 -3.89 -20.01
N GLU A 67 5.84 -2.75 -20.52
CA GLU A 67 6.93 -2.59 -21.47
C GLU A 67 7.99 -1.64 -20.91
N LYS A 68 9.26 -1.94 -21.18
CA LYS A 68 10.35 -1.02 -20.88
C LYS A 68 10.67 -0.19 -22.12
N LYS A 69 10.70 1.15 -21.97
CA LYS A 69 11.15 2.10 -22.97
C LYS A 69 12.18 3.01 -22.32
N GLU A 70 13.43 2.93 -22.76
CA GLU A 70 14.57 3.59 -22.11
C GLU A 70 14.67 3.21 -20.62
N ASP A 71 14.65 4.18 -19.74
CA ASP A 71 14.72 4.00 -18.27
C ASP A 71 13.35 4.05 -17.59
N ARG A 72 12.26 3.81 -18.34
CA ARG A 72 10.88 3.89 -17.88
C ARG A 72 10.14 2.59 -18.11
N LEU A 73 9.17 2.31 -17.25
CA LEU A 73 8.20 1.24 -17.46
C LEU A 73 6.85 1.83 -17.84
N TYR A 74 6.27 1.29 -18.90
CA TYR A 74 4.96 1.64 -19.42
C TYR A 74 4.01 0.48 -19.17
N PHE A 75 3.04 0.70 -18.30
CA PHE A 75 1.96 -0.24 -18.02
C PHE A 75 0.72 0.15 -18.82
N GLU A 76 -0.06 -0.84 -19.24
CA GLU A 76 -1.39 -0.57 -19.79
C GLU A 76 -2.26 0.07 -18.70
N PHE A 77 -3.08 1.06 -19.09
CA PHE A 77 -4.09 1.58 -18.18
C PHE A 77 -5.28 0.61 -18.16
N VAL A 78 -5.56 0.04 -16.99
CA VAL A 78 -6.65 -0.93 -16.83
C VAL A 78 -7.90 -0.19 -16.36
N ASP A 79 -8.94 -0.18 -17.21
CA ASP A 79 -10.27 0.31 -16.82
C ASP A 79 -11.03 -0.77 -16.05
N GLY A 80 -11.68 -0.38 -14.97
CA GLY A 80 -12.45 -1.31 -14.15
C GLY A 80 -12.68 -0.75 -12.74
N LYS A 81 -13.11 -1.60 -11.84
CA LYS A 81 -13.41 -1.23 -10.47
C LYS A 81 -12.34 -1.81 -9.53
N LEU A 82 -11.75 -0.98 -8.69
CA LEU A 82 -10.83 -1.46 -7.66
C LEU A 82 -11.56 -2.40 -6.68
N LEU A 83 -10.88 -3.44 -6.24
CA LEU A 83 -11.42 -4.34 -5.23
C LEU A 83 -11.69 -3.60 -3.91
N SER A 84 -10.88 -2.58 -3.58
CA SER A 84 -11.12 -1.67 -2.45
C SER A 84 -12.48 -0.96 -2.56
N ASP A 85 -12.84 -0.47 -3.76
CA ASP A 85 -14.15 0.16 -3.98
C ASP A 85 -15.30 -0.83 -3.81
N VAL A 86 -15.09 -2.10 -4.22
CA VAL A 86 -16.09 -3.16 -4.05
C VAL A 86 -16.28 -3.49 -2.56
N TYR A 87 -15.21 -3.52 -1.77
CA TYR A 87 -15.28 -3.63 -0.32
C TYR A 87 -16.05 -2.46 0.30
N ASP A 88 -15.72 -1.24 -0.09
CA ASP A 88 -16.37 -0.03 0.40
C ASP A 88 -17.89 -0.03 0.16
N GLU A 89 -18.31 -0.54 -1.01
CA GLU A 89 -19.74 -0.67 -1.30
C GLU A 89 -20.45 -1.67 -0.40
N ALA A 90 -19.80 -2.82 -0.12
CA ALA A 90 -20.37 -3.81 0.80
C ALA A 90 -20.53 -3.22 2.21
N VAL A 91 -19.52 -2.47 2.68
CA VAL A 91 -19.57 -1.80 3.99
C VAL A 91 -20.64 -0.71 4.04
N LYS A 92 -20.71 0.16 3.02
CA LYS A 92 -21.75 1.21 2.92
C LYS A 92 -23.18 0.63 2.95
N LYS A 93 -23.36 -0.56 2.40
CA LYS A 93 -24.64 -1.29 2.41
C LYS A 93 -24.85 -2.14 3.68
N ASN A 94 -23.89 -2.18 4.58
CA ASN A 94 -23.84 -3.07 5.75
C ASN A 94 -24.04 -4.55 5.38
N ASP A 95 -23.52 -4.95 4.22
CA ASP A 95 -23.66 -6.31 3.65
C ASP A 95 -22.53 -7.22 4.11
N LYS A 96 -22.69 -7.81 5.31
CA LYS A 96 -21.72 -8.76 5.87
C LYS A 96 -21.49 -9.97 4.97
N ALA A 97 -22.54 -10.50 4.33
CA ALA A 97 -22.42 -11.68 3.50
C ALA A 97 -21.53 -11.42 2.27
N LYS A 98 -21.75 -10.28 1.61
CA LYS A 98 -20.91 -9.86 0.48
C LYS A 98 -19.48 -9.55 0.92
N PHE A 99 -19.30 -8.94 2.08
CA PHE A 99 -17.96 -8.64 2.61
C PHE A 99 -17.18 -9.95 2.87
N ILE A 100 -17.81 -10.97 3.44
CA ILE A 100 -17.20 -12.31 3.65
C ILE A 100 -16.85 -12.97 2.30
N GLU A 101 -17.74 -12.89 1.32
CA GLU A 101 -17.46 -13.38 -0.04
C GLU A 101 -16.22 -12.72 -0.63
N LEU A 102 -16.10 -11.39 -0.49
CA LEU A 102 -14.95 -10.62 -0.97
C LEU A 102 -13.65 -11.01 -0.24
N LEU A 103 -13.68 -11.19 1.08
CA LEU A 103 -12.53 -11.66 1.84
C LEU A 103 -12.03 -13.03 1.33
N LYS A 104 -12.93 -13.98 1.11
CA LYS A 104 -12.60 -15.31 0.57
C LYS A 104 -12.05 -15.24 -0.85
N MET A 105 -12.67 -14.41 -1.70
CA MET A 105 -12.19 -14.17 -3.05
C MET A 105 -10.77 -13.55 -3.02
N HIS A 106 -10.56 -12.53 -2.22
CA HIS A 106 -9.26 -11.86 -2.08
C HIS A 106 -8.18 -12.83 -1.60
N LYS A 107 -8.45 -13.63 -0.55
CA LYS A 107 -7.55 -14.71 -0.12
C LYS A 107 -7.17 -15.63 -1.27
N ASN A 108 -8.14 -16.10 -2.06
CA ASN A 108 -7.88 -17.01 -3.18
C ASN A 108 -7.00 -16.34 -4.25
N LEU A 109 -7.19 -15.05 -4.51
CA LEU A 109 -6.34 -14.29 -5.43
C LEU A 109 -4.90 -14.18 -4.91
N VAL A 110 -4.72 -13.94 -3.60
CA VAL A 110 -3.40 -13.85 -2.95
C VAL A 110 -2.65 -15.19 -3.00
N LEU A 111 -3.36 -16.31 -2.83
CA LEU A 111 -2.73 -17.65 -2.83
C LEU A 111 -2.24 -18.11 -4.20
N GLY A 112 -2.89 -17.67 -5.29
CA GLY A 112 -2.58 -18.11 -6.64
C GLY A 112 -2.93 -19.57 -6.89
N LYS A 113 -2.07 -20.29 -7.61
CA LYS A 113 -2.26 -21.71 -7.90
C LYS A 113 -1.78 -22.63 -6.76
N GLU A 114 -2.35 -23.83 -6.68
CA GLU A 114 -1.99 -24.81 -5.62
C GLU A 114 -0.50 -25.19 -5.62
N ASP A 115 0.10 -25.35 -6.79
CA ASP A 115 1.53 -25.70 -6.92
C ASP A 115 2.49 -24.63 -6.38
N ASN A 116 2.00 -23.42 -6.08
CA ASN A 116 2.78 -22.38 -5.42
C ASN A 116 2.93 -22.63 -3.91
N SER A 117 2.17 -23.58 -3.35
CA SER A 117 2.23 -23.89 -1.92
C SER A 117 3.35 -24.90 -1.63
N ILE A 118 4.24 -24.49 -0.72
CA ILE A 118 5.38 -25.28 -0.23
C ILE A 118 5.40 -25.28 1.30
N LYS A 119 6.35 -26.00 1.90
CA LYS A 119 6.63 -25.85 3.34
C LYS A 119 7.58 -24.68 3.57
N PHE A 120 7.27 -23.86 4.56
CA PHE A 120 8.12 -22.76 4.96
C PHE A 120 9.43 -23.28 5.56
N THR A 121 10.53 -22.70 5.13
CA THR A 121 11.83 -22.79 5.78
C THR A 121 12.40 -21.38 5.83
N GLU A 122 12.76 -20.93 7.03
CA GLU A 122 13.27 -19.59 7.23
C GLU A 122 14.60 -19.40 6.48
N SER A 123 14.71 -18.28 5.76
CA SER A 123 15.91 -17.87 5.04
C SER A 123 16.41 -16.52 5.55
N GLU A 124 17.65 -16.15 5.22
CA GLU A 124 18.17 -14.81 5.51
C GLU A 124 17.29 -13.72 4.88
N GLN A 125 16.75 -13.97 3.67
CA GLN A 125 15.88 -13.03 2.97
C GLN A 125 14.53 -12.87 3.70
N SER A 126 13.88 -13.98 4.09
CA SER A 126 12.62 -13.89 4.83
C SER A 126 12.80 -13.21 6.18
N ARG A 127 13.88 -13.50 6.89
CA ARG A 127 14.25 -12.86 8.16
C ARG A 127 14.54 -11.38 7.98
N PHE A 128 15.24 -10.98 6.94
CA PHE A 128 15.52 -9.57 6.65
C PHE A 128 14.22 -8.79 6.41
N TRP A 129 13.35 -9.31 5.53
CA TRP A 129 12.14 -8.60 5.14
C TRP A 129 11.03 -8.62 6.20
N LEU A 130 10.85 -9.76 6.88
CA LEU A 130 9.66 -10.03 7.68
C LEU A 130 9.97 -10.31 9.16
N GLY A 131 11.26 -10.32 9.53
CA GLY A 131 11.69 -10.60 10.91
C GLY A 131 11.72 -12.10 11.24
N ASP A 132 11.64 -12.41 12.54
CA ASP A 132 11.69 -13.79 13.02
C ASP A 132 10.37 -14.53 12.74
N LEU A 133 10.43 -15.48 11.81
CA LEU A 133 9.33 -16.36 11.42
C LEU A 133 9.58 -17.83 11.81
N SER A 134 10.51 -18.10 12.72
CA SER A 134 10.88 -19.45 13.14
C SER A 134 9.70 -20.32 13.59
N SER A 135 8.64 -19.72 14.17
CA SER A 135 7.40 -20.43 14.56
C SER A 135 6.52 -20.89 13.40
N TYR A 136 6.86 -20.47 12.18
CA TYR A 136 6.20 -20.92 10.95
C TYR A 136 6.95 -22.05 10.26
N GLU A 137 8.07 -22.51 10.80
CA GLU A 137 8.85 -23.61 10.22
C GLU A 137 7.97 -24.83 9.92
N GLY A 138 8.03 -25.34 8.70
CA GLY A 138 7.24 -26.47 8.21
C GLY A 138 5.77 -26.17 7.90
N LYS A 139 5.24 -24.98 8.20
CA LYS A 139 3.87 -24.55 7.86
C LYS A 139 3.74 -24.24 6.36
N PRO A 140 2.51 -24.13 5.83
CA PRO A 140 2.29 -23.72 4.45
C PRO A 140 2.90 -22.35 4.14
N ALA A 141 3.56 -22.25 2.98
CA ALA A 141 4.17 -21.03 2.48
C ALA A 141 3.96 -20.92 0.97
N LEU A 142 4.04 -19.72 0.43
CA LEU A 142 4.12 -19.45 -1.00
C LEU A 142 5.57 -19.39 -1.44
N ALA A 143 5.93 -20.11 -2.51
CA ALA A 143 7.28 -20.06 -3.09
C ALA A 143 7.53 -18.71 -3.77
N CYS A 144 6.49 -18.15 -4.39
CA CYS A 144 6.45 -16.80 -4.93
C CYS A 144 5.18 -16.11 -4.43
N SER A 145 5.31 -14.92 -3.87
CA SER A 145 4.17 -14.16 -3.34
C SER A 145 4.14 -12.74 -3.89
N ASN A 146 2.97 -12.32 -4.39
CA ASN A 146 2.69 -10.92 -4.67
C ASN A 146 2.27 -10.23 -3.39
N PHE A 147 3.20 -9.55 -2.73
CA PHE A 147 2.94 -8.81 -1.50
C PHE A 147 2.13 -7.52 -1.74
N ASP A 148 2.05 -7.08 -3.02
CA ASP A 148 1.19 -5.99 -3.49
C ASP A 148 -0.19 -6.45 -3.95
N ALA A 149 -0.59 -7.71 -3.73
CA ALA A 149 -1.95 -8.17 -4.01
C ALA A 149 -2.96 -7.61 -3.00
N ILE A 150 -2.80 -6.34 -2.64
CA ILE A 150 -3.69 -5.55 -1.79
C ILE A 150 -4.94 -5.12 -2.57
N ALA A 151 -6.03 -4.82 -1.87
CA ALA A 151 -7.30 -4.47 -2.52
C ALA A 151 -7.23 -3.25 -3.44
N GLY A 152 -6.33 -2.30 -3.14
CA GLY A 152 -6.07 -1.12 -3.97
C GLY A 152 -5.31 -1.39 -5.27
N ASN A 153 -4.71 -2.59 -5.41
CA ASN A 153 -3.91 -2.99 -6.57
C ASN A 153 -4.58 -4.12 -7.38
N ILE A 154 -5.85 -4.40 -7.12
CA ILE A 154 -6.64 -5.39 -7.85
C ILE A 154 -7.80 -4.68 -8.53
N ILE A 155 -7.83 -4.70 -9.87
CA ILE A 155 -8.96 -4.17 -10.65
C ILE A 155 -9.81 -5.34 -11.13
N ILE A 156 -11.12 -5.22 -10.95
CA ILE A 156 -12.10 -6.14 -11.53
C ILE A 156 -12.56 -5.56 -12.88
N GLN A 157 -12.02 -6.13 -13.95
CA GLN A 157 -12.34 -5.76 -15.34
C GLN A 157 -13.18 -6.86 -15.98
N ASN A 158 -14.46 -6.60 -16.30
CA ASN A 158 -15.37 -7.59 -16.89
C ASN A 158 -15.43 -8.91 -16.11
N ASN A 159 -15.48 -8.85 -14.80
CA ASN A 159 -15.44 -9.96 -13.84
C ASN A 159 -14.12 -10.75 -13.81
N ILE A 160 -13.06 -10.23 -14.44
CA ILE A 160 -11.72 -10.81 -14.38
C ILE A 160 -10.86 -9.95 -13.46
N PRO A 161 -10.22 -10.52 -12.44
CA PRO A 161 -9.27 -9.80 -11.60
C PRO A 161 -7.98 -9.53 -12.39
N VAL A 162 -7.48 -8.31 -12.26
CA VAL A 162 -6.23 -7.85 -12.85
C VAL A 162 -5.34 -7.31 -11.75
N PHE A 163 -4.15 -7.88 -11.59
CA PHE A 163 -3.13 -7.27 -10.74
C PHE A 163 -2.47 -6.10 -11.47
N ILE A 164 -2.57 -4.93 -10.87
CA ILE A 164 -1.84 -3.73 -11.24
C ILE A 164 -0.82 -3.45 -10.14
N ASP A 165 0.22 -2.68 -10.42
CA ASP A 165 1.16 -2.21 -9.40
C ASP A 165 1.77 -3.34 -8.51
N TYR A 166 2.63 -4.17 -9.10
CA TYR A 166 3.31 -5.27 -8.44
C TYR A 166 4.81 -4.93 -8.19
N GLU A 167 5.05 -4.00 -7.29
CA GLU A 167 6.40 -3.56 -6.90
C GLU A 167 7.09 -4.54 -5.95
N TRP A 168 6.30 -5.22 -5.09
CA TRP A 168 6.79 -6.10 -4.04
C TRP A 168 6.37 -7.54 -4.29
N VAL A 169 7.23 -8.27 -4.99
CA VAL A 169 7.08 -9.71 -5.22
C VAL A 169 8.24 -10.42 -4.57
N PHE A 170 7.94 -11.34 -3.67
CA PHE A 170 8.95 -12.16 -3.01
C PHE A 170 9.08 -13.51 -3.70
N GLU A 171 10.28 -13.82 -4.17
CA GLU A 171 10.64 -15.08 -4.82
C GLU A 171 11.40 -16.01 -3.85
N PHE A 172 11.11 -15.87 -2.57
CA PHE A 172 11.53 -16.74 -1.49
C PHE A 172 10.32 -17.17 -0.67
N PRO A 173 10.39 -18.29 0.09
CA PRO A 173 9.27 -18.76 0.87
C PRO A 173 8.75 -17.71 1.85
N VAL A 174 7.44 -17.43 1.78
CA VAL A 174 6.73 -16.58 2.76
C VAL A 174 5.56 -17.36 3.31
N PRO A 175 5.39 -17.48 4.65
CA PRO A 175 4.24 -18.15 5.22
C PRO A 175 2.93 -17.63 4.65
N THR A 176 2.05 -18.52 4.22
CA THR A 176 0.76 -18.21 3.60
C THR A 176 -0.05 -17.20 4.43
N ASP A 177 -0.09 -17.45 5.76
CA ASP A 177 -0.85 -16.63 6.69
C ASP A 177 -0.34 -15.19 6.76
N ILE A 178 0.99 -14.99 6.67
CA ILE A 178 1.63 -13.67 6.63
C ILE A 178 1.21 -12.90 5.38
N VAL A 179 1.25 -13.55 4.20
CA VAL A 179 0.90 -12.88 2.94
C VAL A 179 -0.57 -12.49 2.93
N VAL A 180 -1.46 -13.41 3.33
CA VAL A 180 -2.90 -13.14 3.38
C VAL A 180 -3.22 -12.05 4.38
N TYR A 181 -2.63 -12.11 5.58
CA TYR A 181 -2.82 -11.07 6.61
C TYR A 181 -2.37 -9.70 6.10
N HIS A 182 -1.19 -9.61 5.51
CA HIS A 182 -0.67 -8.35 4.96
C HIS A 182 -1.64 -7.73 3.95
N CYS A 183 -2.09 -8.52 2.96
CA CYS A 183 -2.97 -8.01 1.91
C CYS A 183 -4.36 -7.61 2.43
N ILE A 184 -4.88 -8.31 3.43
CA ILE A 184 -6.19 -7.98 4.03
C ILE A 184 -6.06 -6.81 5.00
N LEU A 185 -5.00 -6.76 5.84
CA LEU A 185 -4.77 -5.66 6.78
C LEU A 185 -4.70 -4.31 6.06
N ASP A 186 -4.05 -4.25 4.89
CA ASP A 186 -3.98 -3.02 4.10
C ASP A 186 -5.37 -2.43 3.83
N ALA A 187 -6.36 -3.25 3.46
CA ALA A 187 -7.72 -2.81 3.23
C ALA A 187 -8.38 -2.25 4.52
N TYR A 188 -8.11 -2.86 5.68
CA TYR A 188 -8.61 -2.38 6.98
C TYR A 188 -7.97 -1.06 7.40
N LEU A 189 -6.69 -0.86 7.10
CA LEU A 189 -5.99 0.39 7.38
C LEU A 189 -6.50 1.55 6.52
N HIS A 190 -6.94 1.26 5.29
CA HIS A 190 -7.52 2.27 4.40
C HIS A 190 -8.95 2.66 4.78
N ASN A 191 -9.73 1.74 5.38
CA ASN A 191 -11.10 2.03 5.78
C ASN A 191 -11.44 1.42 7.15
N ALA A 192 -11.35 2.25 8.20
CA ALA A 192 -11.67 1.85 9.58
C ALA A 192 -13.13 1.37 9.78
N SER A 193 -14.03 1.57 8.81
CA SER A 193 -15.39 1.05 8.89
C SER A 193 -15.46 -0.47 8.69
N PHE A 194 -14.42 -1.08 8.12
CA PHE A 194 -14.31 -2.54 8.00
C PHE A 194 -14.29 -3.20 9.37
N GLU A 195 -13.53 -2.62 10.32
CA GLU A 195 -13.45 -3.11 11.70
C GLU A 195 -14.80 -3.11 12.41
N LYS A 196 -15.69 -2.17 12.07
CA LYS A 196 -17.05 -2.11 12.64
C LYS A 196 -17.98 -3.16 12.04
N LEU A 197 -17.79 -3.52 10.77
CA LEU A 197 -18.63 -4.52 10.09
C LEU A 197 -18.22 -5.94 10.47
N ILE A 198 -16.94 -6.25 10.36
CA ILE A 198 -16.28 -7.50 10.75
C ILE A 198 -14.90 -7.14 11.29
N PRO A 199 -14.62 -7.34 12.58
CA PRO A 199 -13.28 -7.14 13.13
C PRO A 199 -12.22 -7.96 12.37
N ILE A 200 -11.00 -7.46 12.25
CA ILE A 200 -9.94 -8.16 11.52
C ILE A 200 -9.65 -9.54 12.10
N SER A 201 -9.74 -9.72 13.41
CA SER A 201 -9.60 -11.02 14.07
C SER A 201 -10.68 -12.02 13.59
N GLU A 202 -11.96 -11.59 13.55
CA GLU A 202 -13.07 -12.39 13.00
C GLU A 202 -12.86 -12.70 11.51
N ALA A 203 -12.33 -11.73 10.73
CA ALA A 203 -12.01 -11.94 9.32
C ALA A 203 -10.93 -13.02 9.14
N MET A 204 -9.89 -13.03 9.97
CA MET A 204 -8.85 -14.06 9.92
C MET A 204 -9.41 -15.44 10.29
N ASP A 205 -10.26 -15.53 11.31
CA ASP A 205 -10.94 -16.77 11.67
C ASP A 205 -11.81 -17.30 10.52
N ILE A 206 -12.60 -16.43 9.87
CA ILE A 206 -13.43 -16.78 8.69
C ILE A 206 -12.56 -17.31 7.55
N LEU A 207 -11.36 -16.76 7.39
CA LEU A 207 -10.41 -17.18 6.36
C LEU A 207 -9.61 -18.42 6.76
N GLY A 208 -9.77 -18.93 8.00
CA GLY A 208 -9.00 -20.06 8.51
C GLY A 208 -7.51 -19.75 8.67
N ILE A 209 -7.17 -18.50 8.92
CA ILE A 209 -5.80 -18.06 9.21
C ILE A 209 -5.56 -18.21 10.70
N ILE A 210 -4.65 -19.11 11.07
CA ILE A 210 -4.28 -19.33 12.48
C ILE A 210 -3.24 -18.29 12.87
N CYS A 211 -3.73 -17.21 13.47
CA CYS A 211 -2.94 -16.03 13.74
C CYS A 211 -2.25 -16.03 15.11
N ASP A 212 -0.94 -15.92 15.09
CA ASP A 212 -0.21 -15.12 16.10
C ASP A 212 -0.23 -13.66 15.62
N MET A 213 -1.20 -12.88 16.07
CA MET A 213 -1.41 -11.50 15.61
C MET A 213 -0.16 -10.64 15.83
N ASP A 214 0.53 -10.81 16.96
CA ASP A 214 1.74 -10.03 17.28
C ASP A 214 2.86 -10.30 16.24
N LYS A 215 3.01 -11.56 15.83
CA LYS A 215 4.01 -11.91 14.80
C LYS A 215 3.65 -11.38 13.43
N MET A 216 2.38 -11.41 13.07
CA MET A 216 1.90 -10.85 11.80
C MET A 216 2.07 -9.34 11.74
N GLU A 217 1.74 -8.63 12.83
CA GLU A 217 2.02 -7.21 12.94
C GLU A 217 3.52 -6.90 12.89
N ASN A 218 4.35 -7.73 13.54
CA ASN A 218 5.80 -7.56 13.50
C ASN A 218 6.35 -7.76 12.09
N ALA A 219 5.87 -8.76 11.35
CA ALA A 219 6.24 -8.96 9.95
C ALA A 219 5.84 -7.76 9.07
N TYR A 220 4.63 -7.24 9.26
CA TYR A 220 4.16 -6.02 8.60
C TYR A 220 5.07 -4.82 8.92
N LYS A 221 5.36 -4.58 10.20
CA LYS A 221 6.24 -3.48 10.64
C LYS A 221 7.66 -3.62 10.08
N ASN A 222 8.23 -4.82 10.08
CA ASN A 222 9.57 -5.07 9.53
C ASN A 222 9.62 -4.83 8.01
N PHE A 223 8.60 -5.24 7.27
CA PHE A 223 8.50 -4.95 5.85
C PHE A 223 8.56 -3.43 5.61
N PHE A 224 7.68 -2.65 6.24
CA PHE A 224 7.66 -1.20 6.07
C PHE A 224 8.94 -0.52 6.56
N LYS A 225 9.52 -1.00 7.67
CA LYS A 225 10.83 -0.54 8.13
C LYS A 225 11.88 -0.68 7.03
N ASN A 226 11.97 -1.84 6.40
CA ASN A 226 12.93 -2.09 5.32
C ASN A 226 12.66 -1.27 4.05
N VAL A 227 11.41 -0.88 3.82
CA VAL A 227 11.04 0.00 2.70
C VAL A 227 11.38 1.46 2.97
N ILE A 228 11.24 1.93 4.22
CA ILE A 228 11.27 3.36 4.59
C ILE A 228 12.61 3.77 5.21
N GLU A 229 13.14 2.99 6.15
CA GLU A 229 14.33 3.37 6.92
C GLU A 229 15.62 3.02 6.19
N ASP A 230 16.56 3.95 6.10
CA ASP A 230 17.93 3.71 5.62
C ASP A 230 18.73 2.87 6.63
N ASP A 231 19.89 2.33 6.20
CA ASP A 231 20.70 1.38 6.99
C ASP A 231 21.29 2.00 8.27
N ASP A 232 21.38 3.34 8.33
CA ASP A 232 21.79 4.11 9.52
C ASP A 232 20.62 4.47 10.45
N GLY A 233 19.40 3.97 10.16
CA GLY A 233 18.18 4.29 10.91
C GLY A 233 17.57 5.64 10.56
N SER A 234 18.16 6.38 9.62
CA SER A 234 17.54 7.61 9.08
C SER A 234 16.40 7.23 8.13
N SER A 235 15.40 8.11 8.05
CA SER A 235 14.33 8.00 7.06
C SER A 235 14.51 9.13 6.05
N PHE A 236 14.57 8.78 4.77
CA PHE A 236 14.57 9.77 3.69
C PHE A 236 13.33 10.68 3.77
N ALA A 237 12.19 10.11 4.18
CA ALA A 237 10.97 10.87 4.45
C ALA A 237 11.17 11.91 5.56
N LEU A 238 11.88 11.57 6.63
CA LEU A 238 12.18 12.50 7.72
C LEU A 238 13.10 13.63 7.22
N MET A 239 14.19 13.27 6.51
CA MET A 239 15.10 14.25 5.92
C MET A 239 14.40 15.14 4.92
N LYS A 240 13.53 14.59 4.07
CA LYS A 240 12.75 15.33 3.09
C LYS A 240 11.75 16.28 3.74
N ASN A 241 11.05 15.87 4.78
CA ASN A 241 10.15 16.74 5.54
C ASN A 241 10.89 17.91 6.22
N LEU A 242 12.17 17.69 6.59
CA LEU A 242 13.01 18.74 7.18
C LEU A 242 13.62 19.67 6.13
N CYS A 243 13.94 19.18 4.93
CA CYS A 243 14.76 19.89 3.94
C CYS A 243 14.01 20.35 2.68
N LEU A 244 12.88 19.74 2.32
CA LEU A 244 12.18 19.99 1.06
C LEU A 244 10.69 20.24 1.28
N LYS A 245 10.16 21.28 0.64
CA LYS A 245 8.71 21.45 0.51
C LYS A 245 8.18 20.32 -0.38
N LYS A 246 7.25 19.53 0.15
CA LYS A 246 6.57 18.49 -0.60
C LYS A 246 5.88 19.09 -1.83
N ILE A 247 6.34 18.73 -3.02
CA ILE A 247 5.65 19.04 -4.27
C ILE A 247 4.75 17.85 -4.56
N SER A 248 3.51 17.95 -4.17
CA SER A 248 2.48 16.99 -4.60
C SER A 248 1.62 17.66 -5.68
N TYR A 249 1.48 17.00 -6.81
CA TYR A 249 0.41 17.34 -7.75
C TYR A 249 -0.88 16.72 -7.21
N VAL A 250 -1.71 17.57 -6.67
CA VAL A 250 -3.01 17.21 -6.12
C VAL A 250 -4.05 17.59 -7.16
N ASP A 251 -5.07 16.76 -7.35
CA ASP A 251 -6.24 17.09 -8.17
C ASP A 251 -6.78 18.49 -7.80
N LYS A 252 -7.45 19.17 -8.75
CA LYS A 252 -8.02 20.51 -8.53
C LYS A 252 -8.97 20.57 -7.34
N ASN A 253 -9.70 19.48 -7.07
CA ASN A 253 -10.61 19.38 -5.93
C ASN A 253 -9.85 19.24 -4.60
N GLU A 254 -8.77 18.48 -4.57
CA GLU A 254 -7.91 18.35 -3.38
C GLU A 254 -7.15 19.66 -3.10
N ARG A 255 -6.73 20.38 -4.14
CA ARG A 255 -6.14 21.73 -3.97
C ARG A 255 -7.11 22.72 -3.32
N LYS A 256 -8.39 22.62 -3.66
CA LYS A 256 -9.43 23.43 -3.03
C LYS A 256 -9.56 23.07 -1.56
N ASN A 257 -9.63 21.78 -1.24
CA ASN A 257 -9.70 21.30 0.14
C ASN A 257 -8.46 21.69 0.96
N ILE A 258 -7.26 21.60 0.39
CA ILE A 258 -6.01 22.02 1.05
C ILE A 258 -6.03 23.52 1.34
N LYS A 259 -6.50 24.32 0.40
CA LYS A 259 -6.62 25.77 0.60
C LYS A 259 -7.61 26.11 1.69
N GLU A 260 -8.78 25.49 1.71
CA GLU A 260 -9.80 25.64 2.74
C GLU A 260 -9.26 25.26 4.13
N LEU A 261 -8.54 24.14 4.24
CA LEU A 261 -7.88 23.73 5.49
C LEU A 261 -6.74 24.67 5.91
N GLN A 262 -6.01 25.23 4.97
CA GLN A 262 -4.97 26.24 5.27
C GLN A 262 -5.58 27.53 5.82
N ASP A 263 -6.70 27.98 5.22
CA ASP A 263 -7.42 29.15 5.67
C ASP A 263 -8.03 28.91 7.08
N GLU A 264 -8.56 27.73 7.34
CA GLU A 264 -9.06 27.33 8.66
C GLU A 264 -7.93 27.28 9.71
N ILE A 265 -6.76 26.77 9.38
CA ILE A 265 -5.58 26.78 10.26
C ILE A 265 -5.16 28.22 10.60
N ILE A 266 -5.26 29.15 9.68
CA ILE A 266 -4.94 30.57 9.93
C ILE A 266 -5.93 31.15 10.94
N VAL A 267 -7.22 30.92 10.74
CA VAL A 267 -8.28 31.38 11.66
C VAL A 267 -8.10 30.79 13.06
N LEU A 268 -7.84 29.48 13.16
CA LEU A 268 -7.62 28.81 14.44
C LEU A 268 -6.36 29.34 15.18
N LYS A 269 -5.29 29.62 14.44
CA LYS A 269 -4.09 30.23 15.03
C LYS A 269 -4.36 31.62 15.59
N GLN A 270 -5.18 32.41 14.92
CA GLN A 270 -5.59 33.72 15.38
C GLN A 270 -6.43 33.65 16.65
N GLN A 271 -7.41 32.75 16.69
CA GLN A 271 -8.21 32.49 17.89
C GLN A 271 -7.37 32.03 19.09
N ILE A 272 -6.39 31.14 18.87
CA ILE A 272 -5.46 30.71 19.92
C ILE A 272 -4.64 31.90 20.45
N SER A 273 -4.21 32.82 19.57
CA SER A 273 -3.48 34.02 20.00
C SER A 273 -4.35 34.94 20.88
N GLU A 274 -5.59 35.18 20.46
CA GLU A 274 -6.56 35.98 21.22
C GLU A 274 -6.89 35.36 22.58
N LEU A 275 -7.06 34.05 22.66
CA LEU A 275 -7.31 33.34 23.92
C LEU A 275 -6.10 33.41 24.86
N LYS A 276 -4.87 33.33 24.34
CA LYS A 276 -3.65 33.50 25.15
C LYS A 276 -3.57 34.90 25.72
N GLU A 277 -3.83 35.94 24.93
CA GLU A 277 -3.86 37.34 25.42
C GLU A 277 -4.92 37.56 26.51
N GLN A 278 -6.08 36.93 26.36
CA GLN A 278 -7.12 36.97 27.41
C GLN A 278 -6.67 36.26 28.69
N GLN A 279 -6.02 35.11 28.55
CA GLN A 279 -5.52 34.34 29.69
C GLN A 279 -4.42 35.10 30.45
N ASP A 280 -3.53 35.77 29.72
CA ASP A 280 -2.47 36.61 30.30
C ASP A 280 -3.06 37.81 31.05
N LYS A 281 -4.10 38.45 30.53
CA LYS A 281 -4.82 39.54 31.19
C LYS A 281 -5.46 39.08 32.50
N VAL A 282 -6.17 37.95 32.48
CA VAL A 282 -6.79 37.37 33.67
C VAL A 282 -5.75 37.00 34.75
N SER A 283 -4.62 36.43 34.29
CA SER A 283 -3.51 36.07 35.18
C SER A 283 -2.86 37.29 35.83
N THR A 284 -2.77 38.40 35.10
CA THR A 284 -2.22 39.66 35.57
C THR A 284 -3.18 40.36 36.58
N GLU A 285 -4.49 40.31 36.32
CA GLU A 285 -5.50 40.86 37.23
C GLU A 285 -5.57 40.05 38.53
N GLN A 286 -5.44 38.71 38.48
CA GLN A 286 -5.41 37.88 39.69
C GLN A 286 -4.14 38.04 40.54
N ALA A 287 -3.03 38.45 39.92
CA ALA A 287 -1.78 38.72 40.63
C ALA A 287 -1.71 40.13 41.27
N ALA A 288 -2.67 40.99 40.93
CA ALA A 288 -2.77 42.38 41.45
C ALA A 288 -3.78 42.52 42.62
N VAL A 289 -4.44 41.43 43.03
CA VAL A 289 -5.32 41.33 44.20
C VAL A 289 -4.62 40.57 45.32
#